data_595a3e331f3ec1c2aa2439ef60448a49
#
_entry.id   595a3e331f3ec1c2aa2439ef60448a49
#
_cell.length_a   1.000
_cell.length_b   1.000
_cell.length_c   1.000
_cell.angle_alpha   90.00
_cell.angle_beta   90.00
_cell.angle_gamma   90.00
#
_symmetry.space_group_name_H-M   'P 1'
#
loop_
_entity.id
_entity.type
_entity.pdbx_description
1 polymer ?
#
loop_
_entity_poly.entity_id
_entity_poly.type
_entity_poly.pdbx_seq_one_letter_code
_entity_poly.pdbx_strand_id
1 'polypeptide(L)'
;MPTFCFSGVVFTPRTEQLSGVRSAAERVARGYGLEVFDVQLRRESIGTVLRVIIDRPDRGGPEAPEDAVGIEDCQRVSQDLSALLDVEEDELAEAAPGQHYTLEVSSPGLDRPLRHEADYRRFTGRLAKVVTTEPLNGQSAFSGRITTVENGVVVLEEGRKTHRVPVRAIKRGQLDVEF
;
A
#
# COMPACT_ATOMS: atom_id res chain seq x y z
N MET A 1 17.79 32.48 26.67
CA MET A 1 17.94 31.13 26.11
C MET A 1 16.85 30.95 25.07
N PRO A 2 17.13 31.03 23.76
CA PRO A 2 16.12 30.75 22.74
C PRO A 2 16.05 29.26 22.49
N THR A 3 14.87 28.69 22.68
CA THR A 3 14.49 27.33 22.36
C THR A 3 14.42 27.20 20.83
N PHE A 4 15.35 26.51 20.23
CA PHE A 4 15.28 26.14 18.81
C PHE A 4 14.24 25.02 18.63
N CYS A 5 13.06 25.38 18.14
CA CYS A 5 12.13 24.44 17.54
C CYS A 5 12.72 23.99 16.20
N PHE A 6 13.22 22.76 16.13
CA PHE A 6 13.50 22.08 14.88
C PHE A 6 12.15 21.73 14.23
N SER A 7 11.70 22.63 13.36
CA SER A 7 10.60 22.32 12.44
C SER A 7 11.17 21.41 11.37
N GLY A 8 11.03 20.09 11.56
CA GLY A 8 11.34 19.09 10.56
C GLY A 8 10.38 19.29 9.39
N VAL A 9 10.84 19.94 8.34
CA VAL A 9 10.14 19.99 7.06
C VAL A 9 10.15 18.56 6.52
N VAL A 10 9.03 17.86 6.69
CA VAL A 10 8.79 16.61 5.99
C VAL A 10 8.61 16.97 4.52
N PHE A 11 9.67 16.81 3.74
CA PHE A 11 9.62 16.95 2.30
C PHE A 11 8.81 15.77 1.74
N THR A 12 7.53 15.99 1.54
CA THR A 12 6.68 15.08 0.78
C THR A 12 6.70 15.60 -0.65
N PRO A 13 7.36 14.92 -1.60
CA PRO A 13 7.31 15.32 -3.00
C PRO A 13 5.84 15.32 -3.44
N ARG A 14 5.44 16.37 -4.15
CA ARG A 14 4.08 16.45 -4.69
C ARG A 14 3.86 15.25 -5.62
N THR A 15 2.67 14.71 -5.60
CA THR A 15 2.27 13.56 -6.45
C THR A 15 2.61 13.75 -7.93
N GLU A 16 2.65 14.99 -8.39
CA GLU A 16 3.05 15.37 -9.76
C GLU A 16 4.52 15.08 -10.07
N GLN A 17 5.42 15.20 -9.09
CA GLN A 17 6.86 14.99 -9.27
C GLN A 17 7.23 13.49 -9.39
N LEU A 18 6.32 12.60 -9.00
CA LEU A 18 6.51 11.15 -9.14
C LEU A 18 5.74 10.55 -10.31
N SER A 19 5.07 11.37 -11.12
CA SER A 19 4.22 10.90 -12.21
C SER A 19 5.00 10.13 -13.26
N GLY A 20 6.18 10.61 -13.63
CA GLY A 20 7.07 9.96 -14.59
C GLY A 20 7.59 8.62 -14.07
N VAL A 21 8.13 8.61 -12.85
CA VAL A 21 8.60 7.38 -12.18
C VAL A 21 7.46 6.37 -12.05
N ARG A 22 6.25 6.84 -11.71
CA ARG A 22 5.07 5.98 -11.64
C ARG A 22 4.72 5.37 -12.98
N SER A 23 4.74 6.17 -14.06
CA SER A 23 4.49 5.69 -15.42
C SER A 23 5.52 4.64 -15.87
N ALA A 24 6.81 4.87 -15.56
CA ALA A 24 7.87 3.90 -15.82
C ALA A 24 7.63 2.59 -15.05
N ALA A 25 7.33 2.68 -13.76
CA ALA A 25 7.03 1.52 -12.92
C ALA A 25 5.79 0.75 -13.42
N GLU A 26 4.73 1.45 -13.84
CA GLU A 26 3.52 0.83 -14.40
C GLU A 26 3.78 0.10 -15.72
N ARG A 27 4.66 0.61 -16.59
CA ARG A 27 5.06 -0.07 -17.82
C ARG A 27 5.76 -1.40 -17.51
N VAL A 28 6.72 -1.36 -16.58
CA VAL A 28 7.47 -2.57 -16.19
C VAL A 28 6.55 -3.58 -15.49
N ALA A 29 5.80 -3.16 -14.47
CA ALA A 29 4.91 -4.04 -13.72
C ALA A 29 3.88 -4.73 -14.62
N ARG A 30 3.29 -4.01 -15.58
CA ARG A 30 2.34 -4.56 -16.54
C ARG A 30 2.93 -5.68 -17.40
N GLY A 31 4.22 -5.60 -17.74
CA GLY A 31 4.93 -6.66 -18.46
C GLY A 31 4.95 -8.01 -17.72
N TYR A 32 4.81 -7.97 -16.42
CA TYR A 32 4.74 -9.15 -15.53
C TYR A 32 3.32 -9.47 -15.04
N GLY A 33 2.30 -8.81 -15.57
CA GLY A 33 0.90 -8.98 -15.12
C GLY A 33 0.66 -8.43 -13.70
N LEU A 34 1.43 -7.43 -13.30
CA LEU A 34 1.36 -6.74 -12.02
C LEU A 34 0.88 -5.30 -12.21
N GLU A 35 0.44 -4.68 -11.12
CA GLU A 35 0.09 -3.25 -11.08
C GLU A 35 0.91 -2.52 -10.01
N VAL A 36 1.07 -1.21 -10.18
CA VAL A 36 1.68 -0.37 -9.18
C VAL A 36 0.63 0.08 -8.17
N PHE A 37 0.78 -0.40 -6.95
CA PHE A 37 -0.10 -0.02 -5.85
C PHE A 37 0.23 1.39 -5.34
N ASP A 38 1.52 1.68 -5.10
CA ASP A 38 1.98 2.97 -4.61
C ASP A 38 3.43 3.26 -5.02
N VAL A 39 3.78 4.55 -5.14
CA VAL A 39 5.15 5.03 -5.34
C VAL A 39 5.44 6.11 -4.32
N GLN A 40 6.52 5.95 -3.57
CA GLN A 40 6.90 6.84 -2.49
C GLN A 40 8.37 7.21 -2.62
N LEU A 41 8.68 8.49 -2.47
CA LEU A 41 10.04 8.97 -2.29
C LEU A 41 10.18 9.47 -0.85
N ARG A 42 11.09 8.84 -0.10
CA ARG A 42 11.28 9.15 1.31
C ARG A 42 12.74 9.41 1.62
N ARG A 43 12.98 10.31 2.56
CA ARG A 43 14.28 10.49 3.15
C ARG A 43 14.38 9.66 4.41
N GLU A 44 15.25 8.66 4.39
CA GLU A 44 15.51 7.76 5.51
C GLU A 44 16.94 7.96 6.05
N SER A 45 17.29 7.28 7.12
CA SER A 45 18.64 7.36 7.72
C SER A 45 19.77 6.92 6.76
N ILE A 46 19.46 6.05 5.83
CA ILE A 46 20.38 5.53 4.80
C ILE A 46 20.46 6.43 3.55
N GLY A 47 19.63 7.47 3.46
CA GLY A 47 19.55 8.36 2.30
C GLY A 47 18.16 8.46 1.70
N THR A 48 18.06 8.85 0.43
CA THR A 48 16.81 8.91 -0.30
C THR A 48 16.42 7.53 -0.79
N VAL A 49 15.20 7.10 -0.49
CA VAL A 49 14.66 5.80 -0.90
C VAL A 49 13.46 6.03 -1.81
N LEU A 50 13.53 5.49 -3.02
CA LEU A 50 12.40 5.37 -3.95
C LEU A 50 11.76 4.00 -3.73
N ARG A 51 10.60 3.98 -3.11
CA ARG A 51 9.85 2.75 -2.84
C ARG A 51 8.71 2.59 -3.81
N VAL A 52 8.71 1.50 -4.55
CA VAL A 52 7.65 1.10 -5.48
C VAL A 52 6.96 -0.13 -4.91
N ILE A 53 5.67 0.01 -4.65
CA ILE A 53 4.85 -1.08 -4.12
C ILE A 53 4.04 -1.65 -5.28
N ILE A 54 4.26 -2.93 -5.57
CA ILE A 54 3.59 -3.65 -6.67
C ILE A 54 2.62 -4.68 -6.13
N ASP A 55 1.55 -4.93 -6.86
CA ASP A 55 0.50 -5.86 -6.46
C ASP A 55 -0.06 -6.61 -7.67
N ARG A 56 -0.83 -7.66 -7.40
CA ARG A 56 -1.63 -8.33 -8.42
C ARG A 56 -2.89 -7.51 -8.70
N PRO A 57 -3.32 -7.40 -9.97
CA PRO A 57 -4.60 -6.77 -10.30
C PRO A 57 -5.76 -7.46 -9.58
N ASP A 58 -6.72 -6.65 -9.12
CA ASP A 58 -7.95 -7.18 -8.53
C ASP A 58 -8.75 -7.96 -9.58
N ARG A 59 -9.00 -9.22 -9.29
CA ARG A 59 -9.78 -10.13 -10.14
C ARG A 59 -11.25 -10.22 -9.76
N GLY A 60 -11.69 -9.39 -8.80
CA GLY A 60 -13.08 -9.29 -8.37
C GLY A 60 -13.57 -10.43 -7.46
N GLY A 61 -12.65 -11.16 -6.82
CA GLY A 61 -13.00 -12.25 -5.91
C GLY A 61 -11.95 -12.48 -4.83
N PRO A 62 -12.14 -13.46 -3.94
CA PRO A 62 -11.19 -13.80 -2.89
C PRO A 62 -9.82 -14.15 -3.48
N GLU A 63 -8.78 -13.56 -2.93
CA GLU A 63 -7.40 -13.82 -3.32
C GLU A 63 -6.81 -14.94 -2.46
N ALA A 64 -6.28 -15.97 -3.11
CA ALA A 64 -5.57 -17.03 -2.42
C ALA A 64 -4.15 -16.56 -2.00
N PRO A 65 -3.60 -17.06 -0.89
CA PRO A 65 -2.25 -16.68 -0.44
C PRO A 65 -1.15 -16.91 -1.49
N GLU A 66 -1.30 -17.93 -2.31
CA GLU A 66 -0.40 -18.27 -3.41
C GLU A 66 -0.46 -17.27 -4.58
N ASP A 67 -1.52 -16.50 -4.69
CA ASP A 67 -1.66 -15.46 -5.72
C ASP A 67 -0.96 -14.15 -5.34
N ALA A 68 -0.42 -14.05 -4.13
CA ALA A 68 0.29 -12.86 -3.68
C ALA A 68 1.58 -12.62 -4.48
N VAL A 69 2.03 -11.37 -4.52
CA VAL A 69 3.30 -10.99 -5.14
C VAL A 69 4.46 -11.63 -4.36
N GLY A 70 5.28 -12.42 -5.07
CA GLY A 70 6.44 -13.08 -4.52
C GLY A 70 7.73 -12.24 -4.59
N ILE A 71 8.77 -12.74 -3.93
CA ILE A 71 10.11 -12.11 -3.95
C ILE A 71 10.66 -12.06 -5.38
N GLU A 72 10.43 -13.10 -6.18
CA GLU A 72 10.89 -13.15 -7.57
C GLU A 72 10.23 -12.07 -8.44
N ASP A 73 8.94 -11.77 -8.22
CA ASP A 73 8.24 -10.70 -8.91
C ASP A 73 8.88 -9.34 -8.57
N CYS A 74 9.16 -9.11 -7.29
CA CYS A 74 9.84 -7.89 -6.83
C CYS A 74 11.24 -7.74 -7.44
N GLN A 75 12.01 -8.84 -7.52
CA GLN A 75 13.35 -8.82 -8.12
C GLN A 75 13.31 -8.48 -9.61
N ARG A 76 12.43 -9.10 -10.39
CA ARG A 76 12.29 -8.86 -11.83
C ARG A 76 11.90 -7.40 -12.10
N VAL A 77 10.88 -6.92 -11.40
CA VAL A 77 10.44 -5.52 -11.54
C VAL A 77 11.55 -4.56 -11.11
N SER A 78 12.27 -4.85 -10.03
CA SER A 78 13.37 -3.99 -9.57
C SER A 78 14.51 -3.88 -10.58
N GLN A 79 14.91 -4.99 -11.22
CA GLN A 79 15.97 -5.02 -12.23
C GLN A 79 15.59 -4.23 -13.47
N ASP A 80 14.41 -4.49 -14.02
CA ASP A 80 13.95 -3.83 -15.24
C ASP A 80 13.64 -2.35 -14.99
N LEU A 81 13.07 -2.01 -13.84
CA LEU A 81 12.78 -0.63 -13.49
C LEU A 81 14.07 0.16 -13.26
N SER A 82 15.08 -0.41 -12.60
CA SER A 82 16.39 0.24 -12.44
C SER A 82 17.01 0.56 -13.80
N ALA A 83 17.04 -0.43 -14.71
CA ALA A 83 17.57 -0.23 -16.06
C ALA A 83 16.81 0.83 -16.86
N LEU A 84 15.48 0.88 -16.71
CA LEU A 84 14.65 1.86 -17.39
C LEU A 84 14.88 3.28 -16.84
N LEU A 85 14.96 3.43 -15.51
CA LEU A 85 15.20 4.72 -14.86
C LEU A 85 16.62 5.25 -15.14
N ASP A 86 17.61 4.38 -15.36
CA ASP A 86 18.96 4.76 -15.76
C ASP A 86 18.99 5.35 -17.19
N VAL A 87 18.04 4.99 -18.05
CA VAL A 87 17.90 5.53 -19.40
C VAL A 87 17.02 6.78 -19.42
N GLU A 88 16.00 6.84 -18.59
CA GLU A 88 15.03 7.94 -18.48
C GLU A 88 15.43 8.88 -17.31
N GLU A 89 16.69 9.37 -17.32
CA GLU A 89 17.24 10.22 -16.23
C GLU A 89 16.38 11.46 -15.94
N ASP A 90 15.70 12.01 -16.93
CA ASP A 90 14.87 13.23 -16.81
C ASP A 90 13.68 13.02 -15.85
N GLU A 91 13.07 11.85 -15.86
CA GLU A 91 11.92 11.50 -15.03
C GLU A 91 12.29 11.47 -13.53
N LEU A 92 13.51 11.04 -13.25
CA LEU A 92 14.03 10.97 -11.90
C LEU A 92 14.60 12.30 -11.43
N ALA A 93 15.17 13.09 -12.36
CA ALA A 93 15.70 14.42 -12.08
C ALA A 93 14.60 15.38 -11.58
N GLU A 94 13.37 15.22 -12.03
CA GLU A 94 12.23 15.97 -11.54
C GLU A 94 11.85 15.56 -10.10
N ALA A 95 11.91 14.26 -9.79
CA ALA A 95 11.53 13.73 -8.48
C ALA A 95 12.62 13.92 -7.41
N ALA A 96 13.89 13.78 -7.78
CA ALA A 96 15.03 13.83 -6.87
C ALA A 96 16.27 14.47 -7.54
N PRO A 97 16.24 15.80 -7.84
CA PRO A 97 17.31 16.45 -8.58
C PRO A 97 18.67 16.30 -7.88
N GLY A 98 19.62 15.69 -8.60
CA GLY A 98 21.02 15.54 -8.15
C GLY A 98 21.21 14.65 -6.92
N GLN A 99 20.24 13.82 -6.56
CA GLN A 99 20.34 12.92 -5.39
C GLN A 99 20.52 11.46 -5.83
N HIS A 100 21.45 10.79 -5.17
CA HIS A 100 21.49 9.32 -5.20
C HIS A 100 20.28 8.76 -4.43
N TYR A 101 19.64 7.77 -4.98
CA TYR A 101 18.52 7.08 -4.34
C TYR A 101 18.75 5.57 -4.30
N THR A 102 18.11 4.91 -3.37
CA THR A 102 18.01 3.45 -3.33
C THR A 102 16.63 3.05 -3.82
N LEU A 103 16.57 2.20 -4.86
CA LEU A 103 15.31 1.64 -5.34
C LEU A 103 14.92 0.45 -4.47
N GLU A 104 13.72 0.50 -3.92
CA GLU A 104 13.08 -0.62 -3.22
C GLU A 104 11.80 -1.00 -3.94
N VAL A 105 11.69 -2.27 -4.34
CA VAL A 105 10.45 -2.84 -4.87
C VAL A 105 9.92 -3.87 -3.88
N SER A 106 8.67 -3.71 -3.47
CA SER A 106 8.03 -4.59 -2.49
C SER A 106 6.56 -4.83 -2.82
N SER A 107 5.98 -5.88 -2.23
CA SER A 107 4.53 -6.06 -2.18
C SER A 107 3.91 -5.19 -1.07
N PRO A 108 2.58 -4.96 -1.07
CA PRO A 108 1.91 -4.23 0.02
C PRO A 108 2.04 -4.92 1.37
N GLY A 109 2.40 -6.22 1.36
CA GLY A 109 2.59 -7.02 2.56
C GLY A 109 1.30 -7.27 3.34
N LEU A 110 1.49 -7.76 4.56
CA LEU A 110 0.39 -8.06 5.49
C LEU A 110 -0.26 -6.79 6.07
N ASP A 111 0.45 -5.68 6.06
CA ASP A 111 -0.04 -4.37 6.51
C ASP A 111 -0.79 -3.60 5.41
N ARG A 112 -1.25 -4.30 4.37
CA ARG A 112 -1.97 -3.69 3.26
C ARG A 112 -3.15 -2.86 3.78
N PRO A 113 -3.21 -1.57 3.45
CA PRO A 113 -4.36 -0.75 3.79
C PRO A 113 -5.58 -1.18 2.96
N LEU A 114 -6.70 -1.38 3.64
CA LEU A 114 -8.00 -1.64 3.05
C LEU A 114 -8.78 -0.33 3.03
N ARG A 115 -8.94 0.27 1.85
CA ARG A 115 -9.51 1.62 1.68
C ARG A 115 -10.93 1.62 1.15
N HIS A 116 -11.24 0.67 0.28
CA HIS A 116 -12.50 0.61 -0.45
C HIS A 116 -13.24 -0.70 -0.20
N GLU A 117 -14.54 -0.74 -0.46
CA GLU A 117 -15.35 -1.95 -0.35
C GLU A 117 -14.77 -3.10 -1.18
N ALA A 118 -14.21 -2.80 -2.35
CA ALA A 118 -13.55 -3.77 -3.22
C ALA A 118 -12.37 -4.47 -2.54
N ASP A 119 -11.56 -3.73 -1.76
CA ASP A 119 -10.43 -4.32 -1.02
C ASP A 119 -10.91 -5.35 0.00
N TYR A 120 -11.95 -5.01 0.78
CA TYR A 120 -12.53 -5.95 1.75
C TYR A 120 -13.14 -7.17 1.07
N ARG A 121 -13.75 -6.99 -0.09
CA ARG A 121 -14.33 -8.10 -0.88
C ARG A 121 -13.23 -9.02 -1.42
N ARG A 122 -12.14 -8.45 -1.93
CA ARG A 122 -10.96 -9.18 -2.41
C ARG A 122 -10.33 -10.06 -1.31
N PHE A 123 -10.29 -9.55 -0.09
CA PHE A 123 -9.69 -10.25 1.05
C PHE A 123 -10.70 -10.95 1.95
N THR A 124 -11.88 -11.27 1.43
CA THR A 124 -12.83 -12.14 2.16
C THR A 124 -12.17 -13.46 2.55
N GLY A 125 -12.36 -13.87 3.80
CA GLY A 125 -11.70 -15.03 4.38
C GLY A 125 -10.40 -14.71 5.14
N ARG A 126 -9.82 -13.50 5.01
CA ARG A 126 -8.61 -13.09 5.70
C ARG A 126 -8.92 -12.33 6.99
N LEU A 127 -7.96 -12.34 7.91
CA LEU A 127 -8.05 -11.50 9.11
C LEU A 127 -7.81 -10.04 8.77
N ALA A 128 -8.60 -9.16 9.38
CA ALA A 128 -8.45 -7.72 9.24
C ALA A 128 -8.63 -7.00 10.57
N LYS A 129 -7.95 -5.88 10.69
CA LYS A 129 -8.13 -4.89 11.76
C LYS A 129 -8.72 -3.62 11.15
N VAL A 130 -9.78 -3.11 11.74
CA VAL A 130 -10.40 -1.86 11.33
C VAL A 130 -10.58 -0.93 12.52
N VAL A 131 -10.36 0.36 12.27
CA VAL A 131 -10.61 1.43 13.23
C VAL A 131 -11.63 2.38 12.60
N THR A 132 -12.69 2.68 13.32
CA THR A 132 -13.77 3.56 12.89
C THR A 132 -13.54 5.00 13.32
N THR A 133 -14.12 5.94 12.58
CA THR A 133 -14.07 7.38 12.89
C THR A 133 -14.80 7.68 14.19
N GLU A 134 -15.94 7.02 14.40
CA GLU A 134 -16.75 7.14 15.61
C GLU A 134 -16.97 5.77 16.23
N PRO A 135 -17.15 5.67 17.54
CA PRO A 135 -17.44 4.40 18.19
C PRO A 135 -18.76 3.78 17.70
N LEU A 136 -18.72 2.52 17.32
CA LEU A 136 -19.91 1.72 17.05
C LEU A 136 -20.20 0.84 18.28
N ASN A 137 -21.35 1.03 18.91
CA ASN A 137 -21.71 0.35 20.17
C ASN A 137 -20.64 0.48 21.28
N GLY A 138 -19.97 1.66 21.35
CA GLY A 138 -18.93 1.93 22.36
C GLY A 138 -17.53 1.41 21.99
N GLN A 139 -17.33 0.80 20.84
CA GLN A 139 -16.06 0.27 20.37
C GLN A 139 -15.64 0.93 19.06
N SER A 140 -14.37 1.34 18.96
CA SER A 140 -13.82 1.99 17.76
C SER A 140 -12.82 1.12 17.00
N ALA A 141 -12.32 0.04 17.59
CA ALA A 141 -11.39 -0.88 16.96
C ALA A 141 -12.00 -2.29 16.92
N PHE A 142 -11.96 -2.90 15.75
CA PHE A 142 -12.51 -4.23 15.50
C PHE A 142 -11.44 -5.09 14.83
N SER A 143 -11.36 -6.34 15.23
CA SER A 143 -10.50 -7.33 14.62
C SER A 143 -11.32 -8.58 14.33
N GLY A 144 -11.06 -9.25 13.23
CA GLY A 144 -11.76 -10.48 12.90
C GLY A 144 -11.57 -10.87 11.44
N ARG A 145 -12.08 -12.06 11.12
CA ARG A 145 -12.09 -12.57 9.75
C ARG A 145 -13.19 -11.88 8.94
N ILE A 146 -12.84 -11.37 7.77
CA ILE A 146 -13.81 -10.83 6.82
C ILE A 146 -14.65 -11.99 6.28
N THR A 147 -15.94 -12.04 6.62
CA THR A 147 -16.82 -13.12 6.16
C THR A 147 -17.68 -12.69 4.99
N THR A 148 -18.19 -11.47 5.02
CA THR A 148 -19.07 -10.95 3.98
C THR A 148 -18.85 -9.46 3.80
N VAL A 149 -19.00 -9.00 2.57
CA VAL A 149 -18.99 -7.58 2.23
C VAL A 149 -20.15 -7.28 1.30
N GLU A 150 -21.18 -6.64 1.83
CA GLU A 150 -22.41 -6.37 1.10
C GLU A 150 -22.98 -4.99 1.44
N ASN A 151 -23.46 -4.28 0.43
CA ASN A 151 -24.13 -2.99 0.57
C ASN A 151 -23.31 -1.95 1.39
N GLY A 152 -22.00 -1.92 1.22
CA GLY A 152 -21.12 -1.02 1.95
C GLY A 152 -20.91 -1.40 3.41
N VAL A 153 -21.21 -2.63 3.82
CA VAL A 153 -20.98 -3.14 5.17
C VAL A 153 -20.03 -4.33 5.13
N VAL A 154 -18.96 -4.24 5.91
CA VAL A 154 -18.03 -5.34 6.15
C VAL A 154 -18.49 -6.11 7.40
N VAL A 155 -18.55 -7.41 7.29
CA VAL A 155 -18.85 -8.31 8.41
C VAL A 155 -17.56 -8.98 8.85
N LEU A 156 -17.16 -8.75 10.11
CA LEU A 156 -15.98 -9.33 10.74
C LEU A 156 -16.42 -10.34 11.80
N GLU A 157 -15.88 -11.54 11.77
CA GLU A 157 -16.07 -12.55 12.80
C GLU A 157 -14.84 -12.65 13.71
N GLU A 158 -15.03 -12.40 15.00
CA GLU A 158 -14.06 -12.55 16.07
C GLU A 158 -14.52 -13.64 17.03
N GLY A 159 -14.10 -14.87 16.81
CA GLY A 159 -14.57 -16.02 17.56
C GLY A 159 -16.09 -16.23 17.43
N ARG A 160 -16.83 -15.95 18.49
CA ARG A 160 -18.31 -16.06 18.50
C ARG A 160 -19.02 -14.72 18.26
N LYS A 161 -18.27 -13.64 18.14
CA LYS A 161 -18.82 -12.30 17.93
C LYS A 161 -18.78 -11.94 16.47
N THR A 162 -19.83 -11.27 16.01
CA THR A 162 -19.93 -10.74 14.67
C THR A 162 -20.05 -9.22 14.74
N HIS A 163 -19.17 -8.53 14.04
CA HIS A 163 -19.15 -7.08 13.94
C HIS A 163 -19.56 -6.66 12.54
N ARG A 164 -20.56 -5.79 12.44
CA ARG A 164 -21.02 -5.20 11.18
C ARG A 164 -20.55 -3.76 11.11
N VAL A 165 -19.55 -3.49 10.26
CA VAL A 165 -18.88 -2.19 10.18
C VAL A 165 -19.15 -1.56 8.82
N PRO A 166 -19.84 -0.42 8.75
CA PRO A 166 -20.01 0.31 7.48
C PRO A 166 -18.66 0.80 6.96
N VAL A 167 -18.34 0.54 5.69
CA VAL A 167 -17.06 0.95 5.07
C VAL A 167 -16.83 2.45 5.22
N ARG A 168 -17.89 3.27 5.08
CA ARG A 168 -17.84 4.72 5.24
C ARG A 168 -17.44 5.19 6.65
N ALA A 169 -17.67 4.35 7.66
CA ALA A 169 -17.29 4.63 9.05
C ALA A 169 -15.85 4.21 9.35
N ILE A 170 -15.19 3.49 8.47
CA ILE A 170 -13.81 3.02 8.66
C ILE A 170 -12.85 4.17 8.38
N LYS A 171 -12.10 4.56 9.40
CA LYS A 171 -10.98 5.51 9.29
C LYS A 171 -9.71 4.85 8.79
N ARG A 172 -9.47 3.60 9.23
CA ARG A 172 -8.30 2.81 8.87
C ARG A 172 -8.66 1.33 8.88
N GLY A 173 -8.35 0.65 7.80
CA GLY A 173 -8.43 -0.80 7.69
C GLY A 173 -7.11 -1.37 7.20
N GLN A 174 -6.72 -2.54 7.69
CA GLN A 174 -5.54 -3.28 7.23
C GLN A 174 -5.76 -4.78 7.43
N LEU A 175 -5.05 -5.58 6.64
CA LEU A 175 -4.98 -7.02 6.88
C LEU A 175 -4.23 -7.30 8.19
N ASP A 176 -4.51 -8.44 8.80
CA ASP A 176 -3.80 -8.93 9.98
C ASP A 176 -3.17 -10.29 9.71
N VAL A 177 -2.17 -10.66 10.49
CA VAL A 177 -1.42 -11.91 10.33
C VAL A 177 -2.16 -13.03 11.05
N GLU A 178 -2.31 -14.17 10.37
CA GLU A 178 -2.65 -15.44 11.00
C GLU A 178 -1.35 -16.12 11.46
N PHE A 179 -1.23 -16.38 12.75
CA PHE A 179 -0.15 -17.18 13.34
C PHE A 179 -0.64 -18.62 13.57
#